data_c1a631af03d7cef9016d8a4a598e5a9c
#
_entry.id   c1a631af03d7cef9016d8a4a598e5a9c
#
_cell.length_a   1.000
_cell.length_b   1.000
_cell.length_c   1.000
_cell.angle_alpha   90.00
_cell.angle_beta   90.00
_cell.angle_gamma   90.00
#
_symmetry.space_group_name_H-M   'P 1'
#
loop_
_entity.id
_entity.type
_entity.pdbx_description
1 polymer ?
#
loop_
_entity_poly.entity_id
_entity_poly.type
_entity_poly.pdbx_seq_one_letter_code
_entity_poly.pdbx_strand_id
1 'polypeptide(L)'
;MYLPTLLTSLSLSASTALAAQAKVHNKCDFPVWVTSVQGQAGQTQNIPPGSTFSEEQRNPDRGTGVSIQVTTTEPGPNNPQPILILGYSWSNVTGLYYSLSTVNGFAFKGKKLRIHNTEGKPVEQILWYGEPKPDYTAAYLKGEADITLELCDDFA
;
A
#
# COMPACT_ATOMS: atom_id res chain seq x y z
N MET A 1 -18.01 -18.32 61.22
CA MET A 1 -17.66 -19.06 60.01
C MET A 1 -17.82 -18.11 58.81
N TYR A 2 -16.74 -17.46 58.37
CA TYR A 2 -16.78 -16.45 57.31
C TYR A 2 -16.30 -17.08 56.03
N LEU A 3 -17.15 -17.10 54.98
CA LEU A 3 -16.77 -17.49 53.62
C LEU A 3 -16.08 -16.30 52.93
N PRO A 4 -14.90 -16.47 52.32
CA PRO A 4 -14.35 -15.44 51.47
C PRO A 4 -14.95 -15.55 50.06
N THR A 5 -15.61 -14.49 49.63
CA THR A 5 -16.11 -14.32 48.26
C THR A 5 -14.92 -14.06 47.32
N LEU A 6 -14.56 -15.02 46.49
CA LEU A 6 -13.59 -14.85 45.40
C LEU A 6 -14.24 -14.02 44.26
N LEU A 7 -13.84 -12.76 44.17
CA LEU A 7 -14.13 -11.96 42.96
C LEU A 7 -13.14 -12.37 41.86
N THR A 8 -13.61 -13.15 40.91
CA THR A 8 -12.88 -13.41 39.64
C THR A 8 -13.05 -12.20 38.74
N SER A 9 -12.02 -11.39 38.60
CA SER A 9 -11.97 -10.31 37.64
C SER A 9 -11.73 -10.91 36.21
N LEU A 10 -12.77 -10.89 35.39
CA LEU A 10 -12.67 -11.25 33.97
C LEU A 10 -12.02 -10.06 33.25
N SER A 11 -10.72 -10.14 32.97
CA SER A 11 -10.04 -9.18 32.09
C SER A 11 -10.45 -9.46 30.64
N LEU A 12 -11.35 -8.63 30.07
CA LEU A 12 -11.61 -8.59 28.64
C LEU A 12 -10.37 -8.00 27.96
N SER A 13 -9.56 -8.85 27.34
CA SER A 13 -8.54 -8.42 26.40
C SER A 13 -9.24 -7.97 25.13
N ALA A 14 -9.46 -6.67 24.96
CA ALA A 14 -9.88 -6.10 23.69
C ALA A 14 -8.69 -6.23 22.72
N SER A 15 -8.73 -7.23 21.84
CA SER A 15 -7.83 -7.28 20.69
C SER A 15 -8.25 -6.17 19.73
N THR A 16 -7.47 -5.08 19.69
CA THR A 16 -7.61 -4.07 18.64
C THR A 16 -7.15 -4.71 17.34
N ALA A 17 -8.10 -5.06 16.47
CA ALA A 17 -7.79 -5.42 15.10
C ALA A 17 -7.17 -4.17 14.45
N LEU A 18 -5.87 -4.24 14.10
CA LEU A 18 -5.23 -3.19 13.31
C LEU A 18 -5.81 -3.24 11.90
N ALA A 19 -6.30 -2.11 11.41
CA ALA A 19 -6.78 -2.00 10.04
C ALA A 19 -5.64 -2.29 9.05
N ALA A 20 -5.98 -2.90 7.92
CA ALA A 20 -5.01 -3.25 6.89
C ALA A 20 -4.31 -2.01 6.33
N GLN A 21 -3.04 -2.17 5.97
CA GLN A 21 -2.17 -1.12 5.48
C GLN A 21 -1.91 -1.23 3.99
N ALA A 22 -1.77 -0.09 3.32
CA ALA A 22 -1.16 0.02 2.00
C ALA A 22 0.21 0.69 2.16
N LYS A 23 1.25 0.03 1.63
CA LYS A 23 2.65 0.41 1.89
C LYS A 23 3.43 0.56 0.59
N VAL A 24 4.40 1.47 0.59
CA VAL A 24 5.44 1.57 -0.43
C VAL A 24 6.79 1.47 0.27
N HIS A 25 7.52 0.39 0.01
CA HIS A 25 8.84 0.17 0.57
C HIS A 25 9.92 0.47 -0.47
N ASN A 26 10.75 1.46 -0.19
CA ASN A 26 11.80 1.89 -1.08
C ASN A 26 13.08 1.09 -0.85
N LYS A 27 13.31 0.07 -1.68
CA LYS A 27 14.59 -0.70 -1.71
C LYS A 27 15.59 -0.15 -2.72
N CYS A 28 15.24 0.94 -3.43
CA CYS A 28 16.18 1.60 -4.35
C CYS A 28 17.32 2.26 -3.58
N ASP A 29 18.39 2.59 -4.28
CA ASP A 29 19.54 3.35 -3.77
C ASP A 29 19.35 4.88 -3.90
N PHE A 30 18.16 5.33 -4.30
CA PHE A 30 17.75 6.72 -4.41
C PHE A 30 16.43 6.97 -3.68
N PRO A 31 16.17 8.22 -3.24
CA PRO A 31 14.89 8.56 -2.62
C PRO A 31 13.75 8.58 -3.64
N VAL A 32 12.53 8.35 -3.15
CA VAL A 32 11.30 8.55 -3.92
C VAL A 32 10.36 9.46 -3.15
N TRP A 33 9.41 10.06 -3.87
CA TRP A 33 8.35 10.90 -3.29
C TRP A 33 7.01 10.17 -3.44
N VAL A 34 6.26 10.10 -2.36
CA VAL A 34 4.98 9.40 -2.32
C VAL A 34 3.87 10.37 -1.95
N THR A 35 2.82 10.38 -2.75
CA THR A 35 1.61 11.17 -2.52
C THR A 35 0.39 10.26 -2.61
N SER A 36 -0.41 10.18 -1.55
CA SER A 36 -1.68 9.47 -1.57
C SER A 36 -2.80 10.40 -2.04
N VAL A 37 -3.59 9.96 -3.00
CA VAL A 37 -4.67 10.75 -3.63
C VAL A 37 -5.98 9.99 -3.54
N GLN A 38 -6.98 10.64 -2.94
CA GLN A 38 -8.37 10.18 -2.92
C GLN A 38 -9.28 11.40 -3.07
N GLY A 39 -9.70 11.69 -4.30
CA GLY A 39 -10.42 12.92 -4.63
C GLY A 39 -9.52 14.17 -4.60
N GLN A 40 -8.73 14.32 -3.54
CA GLN A 40 -7.73 15.38 -3.41
C GLN A 40 -6.37 14.75 -3.07
N ALA A 41 -5.29 15.41 -3.49
CA ALA A 41 -3.94 14.99 -3.13
C ALA A 41 -3.67 15.25 -1.64
N GLY A 42 -3.12 14.24 -0.98
CA GLY A 42 -2.57 14.36 0.36
C GLY A 42 -1.19 15.04 0.35
N GLN A 43 -0.55 15.04 1.49
CA GLN A 43 0.81 15.56 1.62
C GLN A 43 1.82 14.61 0.94
N THR A 44 2.71 15.18 0.13
CA THR A 44 3.84 14.44 -0.45
C THR A 44 4.91 14.17 0.62
N GLN A 45 5.40 12.95 0.69
CA GLN A 45 6.46 12.54 1.60
C GLN A 45 7.68 12.07 0.82
N ASN A 46 8.86 12.50 1.26
CA ASN A 46 10.12 11.95 0.77
C ASN A 46 10.40 10.64 1.50
N ILE A 47 10.64 9.57 0.76
CA ILE A 47 10.93 8.24 1.28
C ILE A 47 12.37 7.86 0.90
N PRO A 48 13.32 8.00 1.84
CA PRO A 48 14.71 7.64 1.59
C PRO A 48 14.90 6.14 1.30
N PRO A 49 16.04 5.74 0.73
CA PRO A 49 16.41 4.33 0.60
C PRO A 49 16.22 3.55 1.91
N GLY A 50 15.58 2.37 1.83
CA GLY A 50 15.31 1.50 2.96
C GLY A 50 14.09 1.88 3.81
N SER A 51 13.45 3.02 3.55
CA SER A 51 12.29 3.49 4.30
C SER A 51 10.96 3.08 3.66
N THR A 52 9.89 3.14 4.45
CA THR A 52 8.55 2.72 4.03
C THR A 52 7.55 3.84 4.27
N PHE A 53 6.77 4.16 3.24
CA PHE A 53 5.49 4.86 3.37
C PHE A 53 4.42 3.86 3.76
N SER A 54 3.54 4.23 4.69
CA SER A 54 2.41 3.39 5.11
C SER A 54 1.20 4.24 5.41
N GLU A 55 0.04 3.79 4.94
CA GLU A 55 -1.26 4.35 5.33
C GLU A 55 -2.27 3.25 5.60
N GLU A 56 -3.23 3.52 6.47
CA GLU A 56 -4.39 2.67 6.67
C GLU A 56 -5.25 2.63 5.39
N GLN A 57 -5.66 1.42 4.96
CA GLN A 57 -6.55 1.29 3.81
C GLN A 57 -7.89 1.94 4.12
N ARG A 58 -8.29 2.85 3.26
CA ARG A 58 -9.51 3.63 3.41
C ARG A 58 -10.61 3.09 2.53
N ASN A 59 -11.84 3.08 3.06
CA ASN A 59 -13.02 2.95 2.21
C ASN A 59 -13.08 4.12 1.24
N PRO A 60 -13.35 3.88 -0.05
CA PRO A 60 -13.50 4.97 -1.00
C PRO A 60 -14.74 5.79 -0.67
N ASP A 61 -14.55 7.05 -0.37
CA ASP A 61 -15.63 8.00 -0.34
C ASP A 61 -16.23 8.13 -1.74
N ARG A 62 -17.53 7.87 -1.87
CA ARG A 62 -18.29 8.00 -3.13
C ARG A 62 -17.79 7.13 -4.29
N GLY A 63 -17.25 5.94 -4.00
CA GLY A 63 -16.83 5.00 -5.04
C GLY A 63 -15.49 5.31 -5.71
N THR A 64 -14.72 6.25 -5.20
CA THR A 64 -13.39 6.60 -5.72
C THR A 64 -12.31 5.81 -4.97
N GLY A 65 -11.52 5.02 -5.69
CA GLY A 65 -10.35 4.32 -5.13
C GLY A 65 -9.26 5.30 -4.68
N VAL A 66 -8.23 4.77 -4.05
CA VAL A 66 -7.03 5.49 -3.64
C VAL A 66 -5.92 5.26 -4.67
N SER A 67 -5.21 6.33 -5.03
CA SER A 67 -4.04 6.32 -5.89
C SER A 67 -2.82 6.72 -5.07
N ILE A 68 -1.94 5.77 -4.74
CA ILE A 68 -0.65 6.08 -4.13
C ILE A 68 0.34 6.30 -5.27
N GLN A 69 0.71 7.55 -5.46
CA GLN A 69 1.58 8.02 -6.53
C GLN A 69 3.03 8.06 -6.07
N VAL A 70 3.93 7.49 -6.86
CA VAL A 70 5.36 7.44 -6.59
C VAL A 70 6.13 8.10 -7.73
N THR A 71 6.98 9.04 -7.39
CA THR A 71 7.87 9.75 -8.33
C THR A 71 9.32 9.66 -7.89
N THR A 72 10.26 9.78 -8.83
CA THR A 72 11.70 9.72 -8.54
C THR A 72 12.32 11.10 -8.31
N THR A 73 11.56 12.15 -8.51
CA THR A 73 11.91 13.53 -8.13
C THR A 73 10.71 14.17 -7.44
N GLU A 74 10.94 15.23 -6.71
CA GLU A 74 9.86 15.95 -6.02
C GLU A 74 8.81 16.45 -7.02
N PRO A 75 7.53 16.07 -6.82
CA PRO A 75 6.47 16.50 -7.74
C PRO A 75 6.18 18.00 -7.59
N GLY A 76 5.85 18.64 -8.70
CA GLY A 76 5.51 20.04 -8.72
C GLY A 76 4.83 20.45 -10.03
N PRO A 77 4.16 21.58 -10.07
CA PRO A 77 3.37 22.01 -11.23
C PRO A 77 4.21 22.23 -12.50
N ASN A 78 5.50 22.49 -12.33
CA ASN A 78 6.43 22.74 -13.43
C ASN A 78 7.40 21.56 -13.66
N ASN A 79 7.13 20.39 -13.04
CA ASN A 79 7.96 19.20 -13.15
C ASN A 79 7.15 18.00 -13.65
N PRO A 80 6.73 17.98 -14.93
CA PRO A 80 6.08 16.81 -15.50
C PRO A 80 7.05 15.64 -15.52
N GLN A 81 6.68 14.52 -14.92
CA GLN A 81 7.52 13.35 -14.78
C GLN A 81 6.68 12.07 -14.80
N PRO A 82 7.31 10.90 -15.05
CA PRO A 82 6.64 9.62 -14.88
C PRO A 82 6.14 9.42 -13.45
N ILE A 83 4.91 8.93 -13.33
CA ILE A 83 4.28 8.61 -12.04
C ILE A 83 3.95 7.12 -12.04
N LEU A 84 4.50 6.37 -11.08
CA LEU A 84 4.10 5.02 -10.78
C LEU A 84 2.93 5.06 -9.82
N ILE A 85 1.91 4.23 -10.02
CA ILE A 85 0.68 4.27 -9.22
C ILE A 85 0.38 2.88 -8.66
N LEU A 86 0.38 2.77 -7.33
CA LEU A 86 -0.30 1.71 -6.61
C LEU A 86 -1.75 2.17 -6.39
N GLY A 87 -2.67 1.64 -7.19
CA GLY A 87 -4.09 1.88 -7.03
C GLY A 87 -4.72 0.83 -6.13
N TYR A 88 -5.60 1.21 -5.22
CA TYR A 88 -6.41 0.25 -4.47
C TYR A 88 -7.82 0.77 -4.18
N SER A 89 -8.73 -0.17 -3.98
CA SER A 89 -10.07 0.06 -3.47
C SER A 89 -10.40 -1.02 -2.47
N TRP A 90 -10.81 -0.62 -1.27
CA TRP A 90 -11.18 -1.53 -0.20
C TRP A 90 -12.60 -1.25 0.29
N SER A 91 -13.39 -2.29 0.47
CA SER A 91 -14.62 -2.21 1.25
C SER A 91 -14.91 -3.56 1.93
N ASN A 92 -15.61 -3.49 3.06
CA ASN A 92 -16.06 -4.69 3.77
C ASN A 92 -17.13 -5.50 3.00
N VAL A 93 -17.67 -4.93 1.93
CA VAL A 93 -18.69 -5.58 1.08
C VAL A 93 -18.05 -6.24 -0.15
N THR A 94 -17.13 -5.56 -0.82
CA THR A 94 -16.58 -6.00 -2.11
C THR A 94 -15.17 -6.59 -2.01
N GLY A 95 -14.47 -6.38 -0.90
CA GLY A 95 -13.08 -6.82 -0.69
C GLY A 95 -12.06 -5.79 -1.14
N LEU A 96 -10.82 -6.23 -1.27
CA LEU A 96 -9.68 -5.44 -1.71
C LEU A 96 -9.37 -5.70 -3.18
N TYR A 97 -9.34 -4.61 -3.97
CA TYR A 97 -8.87 -4.60 -5.37
C TYR A 97 -7.65 -3.70 -5.46
N TYR A 98 -6.64 -4.10 -6.21
CA TYR A 98 -5.40 -3.32 -6.35
C TYR A 98 -4.75 -3.57 -7.70
N SER A 99 -3.97 -2.57 -8.14
CA SER A 99 -3.30 -2.58 -9.43
C SER A 99 -1.99 -1.78 -9.38
N LEU A 100 -1.11 -2.04 -10.34
CA LEU A 100 0.08 -1.25 -10.59
C LEU A 100 -0.02 -0.66 -11.99
N SER A 101 0.14 0.64 -12.10
CA SER A 101 0.09 1.36 -13.37
C SER A 101 1.11 2.50 -13.41
N THR A 102 1.29 3.10 -14.58
CA THR A 102 2.16 4.26 -14.75
C THR A 102 1.55 5.24 -15.73
N VAL A 103 1.81 6.52 -15.50
CA VAL A 103 1.39 7.61 -16.38
C VAL A 103 2.58 8.52 -16.71
N ASN A 104 2.56 9.17 -17.86
CA ASN A 104 3.64 10.04 -18.34
C ASN A 104 5.00 9.33 -18.48
N GLY A 105 5.00 8.04 -18.78
CA GLY A 105 6.21 7.24 -18.94
C GLY A 105 6.48 6.33 -17.75
N PHE A 106 7.71 5.81 -17.66
CA PHE A 106 8.12 4.86 -16.62
C PHE A 106 9.54 5.15 -16.13
N ALA A 107 9.68 5.50 -14.86
CA ALA A 107 10.96 5.91 -14.27
C ALA A 107 11.77 4.74 -13.69
N PHE A 108 11.19 3.54 -13.54
CA PHE A 108 11.83 2.38 -12.92
C PHE A 108 12.31 1.34 -13.96
N LYS A 109 12.79 1.81 -15.12
CA LYS A 109 13.32 0.91 -16.17
C LYS A 109 14.45 0.05 -15.60
N GLY A 110 14.39 -1.26 -15.90
CA GLY A 110 15.36 -2.23 -15.42
C GLY A 110 15.25 -2.58 -13.94
N LYS A 111 14.29 -2.03 -13.20
CA LYS A 111 14.06 -2.32 -11.80
C LYS A 111 12.85 -3.26 -11.60
N LYS A 112 13.00 -4.26 -10.75
CA LYS A 112 11.89 -5.12 -10.37
C LYS A 112 10.97 -4.41 -9.40
N LEU A 113 9.67 -4.43 -9.69
CA LEU A 113 8.60 -3.93 -8.82
C LEU A 113 7.69 -5.09 -8.44
N ARG A 114 7.28 -5.14 -7.19
CA ARG A 114 6.41 -6.20 -6.69
C ARG A 114 5.36 -5.66 -5.73
N ILE A 115 4.08 -5.96 -5.99
CA ILE A 115 3.03 -5.85 -4.98
C ILE A 115 2.82 -7.23 -4.37
N HIS A 116 2.86 -7.32 -3.04
CA HIS A 116 2.63 -8.55 -2.29
C HIS A 116 2.12 -8.28 -0.88
N ASN A 117 1.81 -9.34 -0.15
CA ASN A 117 1.53 -9.30 1.29
C ASN A 117 2.75 -9.82 2.06
N THR A 118 3.17 -9.09 3.09
CA THR A 118 4.32 -9.45 3.94
C THR A 118 3.94 -10.25 5.18
N GLU A 119 2.64 -10.48 5.42
CA GLU A 119 2.11 -11.11 6.63
C GLU A 119 1.64 -12.56 6.41
N GLY A 120 1.95 -13.14 5.24
CA GLY A 120 1.62 -14.53 4.90
C GLY A 120 0.19 -14.76 4.42
N LYS A 121 -0.61 -13.71 4.17
CA LYS A 121 -1.91 -13.85 3.53
C LYS A 121 -1.76 -14.13 2.03
N PRO A 122 -2.62 -14.98 1.42
CA PRO A 122 -2.51 -15.36 0.01
C PRO A 122 -3.03 -14.27 -0.93
N VAL A 123 -2.42 -13.10 -0.86
CA VAL A 123 -2.64 -11.97 -1.76
C VAL A 123 -1.92 -12.27 -3.07
N GLU A 124 -2.60 -12.11 -4.19
CA GLU A 124 -2.00 -12.29 -5.51
C GLU A 124 -0.89 -11.27 -5.75
N GLN A 125 0.26 -11.71 -6.23
CA GLN A 125 1.39 -10.84 -6.51
C GLN A 125 1.25 -10.19 -7.88
N ILE A 126 1.57 -8.89 -7.95
CA ILE A 126 1.78 -8.17 -9.22
C ILE A 126 3.28 -7.94 -9.36
N LEU A 127 3.87 -8.43 -10.46
CA LEU A 127 5.31 -8.39 -10.73
C LEU A 127 5.60 -7.69 -12.06
N TRP A 128 6.42 -6.64 -12.00
CA TRP A 128 6.99 -5.99 -13.18
C TRP A 128 8.51 -6.17 -13.18
N TYR A 129 9.05 -6.62 -14.29
CA TYR A 129 10.49 -6.91 -14.47
C TYR A 129 11.15 -5.86 -15.35
N GLY A 130 11.29 -4.63 -14.84
CA GLY A 130 12.00 -3.55 -15.51
C GLY A 130 11.21 -2.80 -16.58
N GLU A 131 9.97 -3.20 -16.84
CA GLU A 131 9.06 -2.57 -17.79
C GLU A 131 7.61 -2.70 -17.34
N PRO A 132 6.73 -1.77 -17.71
CA PRO A 132 5.31 -1.88 -17.39
C PRO A 132 4.68 -3.07 -18.08
N LYS A 133 3.74 -3.72 -17.38
CA LYS A 133 2.83 -4.71 -17.98
C LYS A 133 1.48 -4.08 -18.29
N PRO A 134 0.67 -4.74 -19.17
CA PRO A 134 -0.70 -4.33 -19.44
C PRO A 134 -1.52 -4.20 -18.16
N ASP A 135 -2.55 -3.35 -18.19
CA ASP A 135 -3.45 -3.11 -17.07
C ASP A 135 -4.02 -4.43 -16.52
N TYR A 136 -3.82 -4.61 -15.22
CA TYR A 136 -4.28 -5.77 -14.49
C TYR A 136 -4.71 -5.36 -13.09
N THR A 137 -5.89 -5.81 -12.67
CA THR A 137 -6.40 -5.59 -11.32
C THR A 137 -6.49 -6.93 -10.61
N ALA A 138 -5.74 -7.08 -9.54
CA ALA A 138 -5.84 -8.21 -8.63
C ALA A 138 -6.90 -7.97 -7.57
N ALA A 139 -7.39 -9.04 -6.96
CA ALA A 139 -8.39 -8.98 -5.90
C ALA A 139 -8.07 -9.93 -4.75
N TYR A 140 -8.35 -9.47 -3.52
CA TYR A 140 -8.35 -10.30 -2.33
C TYR A 140 -9.72 -10.18 -1.65
N LEU A 141 -10.50 -11.27 -1.65
CA LEU A 141 -11.92 -11.25 -1.26
C LEU A 141 -12.17 -11.93 0.09
N LYS A 142 -11.11 -12.27 0.83
CA LYS A 142 -11.21 -13.01 2.10
C LYS A 142 -11.06 -12.13 3.35
N GLY A 143 -11.45 -10.86 3.25
CA GLY A 143 -11.35 -9.87 4.32
C GLY A 143 -10.22 -8.88 4.10
N GLU A 144 -9.67 -8.33 5.17
CA GLU A 144 -8.60 -7.36 5.14
C GLU A 144 -7.23 -8.01 4.91
N ALA A 145 -6.39 -7.37 4.11
CA ALA A 145 -5.01 -7.77 3.90
C ALA A 145 -4.13 -6.55 3.58
N ASP A 146 -2.96 -6.48 4.20
CA ASP A 146 -1.93 -5.51 3.83
C ASP A 146 -1.46 -5.76 2.40
N ILE A 147 -1.18 -4.68 1.68
CA ILE A 147 -0.46 -4.73 0.41
C ILE A 147 0.78 -3.84 0.49
N THR A 148 1.90 -4.35 -0.01
CA THR A 148 3.16 -3.64 -0.04
C THR A 148 3.70 -3.59 -1.46
N LEU A 149 3.91 -2.38 -1.98
CA LEU A 149 4.68 -2.17 -3.20
C LEU A 149 6.17 -2.08 -2.82
N GLU A 150 6.93 -3.07 -3.24
CA GLU A 150 8.39 -3.06 -3.14
C GLU A 150 8.97 -2.41 -4.40
N LEU A 151 9.75 -1.35 -4.22
CA LEU A 151 10.49 -0.70 -5.30
C LEU A 151 11.92 -1.26 -5.35
N CYS A 152 12.43 -1.52 -6.57
CA CYS A 152 13.77 -2.07 -6.78
C CYS A 152 13.99 -3.39 -6.01
N ASP A 153 13.04 -4.30 -6.10
CA ASP A 153 13.11 -5.65 -5.49
C ASP A 153 14.01 -6.59 -6.32
N ASP A 154 15.19 -6.09 -6.73
CA ASP A 154 16.08 -6.75 -7.68
C ASP A 154 16.84 -7.94 -7.07
N PHE A 155 16.87 -8.01 -5.72
CA PHE A 155 17.54 -9.07 -4.97
C PHE A 155 16.49 -9.82 -4.13
N ALA A 156 16.09 -10.95 -4.60
CA ALA A 156 15.33 -11.92 -3.83
C ALA A 156 16.14 -13.19 -3.67
#